data_8088c6b900ce36be597496b4da58a735
#
_entry.id   8088c6b900ce36be597496b4da58a735
#
_cell.length_a   1.000
_cell.length_b   1.000
_cell.length_c   1.000
_cell.angle_alpha   90.00
_cell.angle_beta   90.00
_cell.angle_gamma   90.00
#
_symmetry.space_group_name_H-M   'P 1'
#
loop_
_entity.id
_entity.type
_entity.pdbx_description
1 polymer ?
#
loop_
_entity_poly.entity_id
_entity_poly.type
_entity_poly.pdbx_seq_one_letter_code
_entity_poly.pdbx_strand_id
1 'polypeptide(L)'
;MVNVVIFAPSPDQLGYIGDLLRRLQTDEVRFESIHHFGSPEILNHLNHYDVIIARGITYRMLCGLYPGKHITHLGFDGTDILSALLECRESFHPKKIGLCLHHDGLKAVLPGLSELCRAELKLYEVLDEQSAYDAVEACRRDGMEAIVSGGTVSNICREQGFPCTYIHIRPATLERAIEEALNTARVINTERTKTNIIRMNLDNSDDAVLA
;
A
#
# COMPACT_ATOMS: atom_id res chain seq x y z
N MET A 1 -23.93 -2.78 -4.49
CA MET A 1 -22.61 -3.07 -5.08
C MET A 1 -21.59 -2.15 -4.44
N VAL A 2 -20.48 -2.68 -3.99
CA VAL A 2 -19.37 -1.91 -3.37
C VAL A 2 -18.20 -1.84 -4.37
N ASN A 3 -17.66 -0.65 -4.57
CA ASN A 3 -16.53 -0.41 -5.48
C ASN A 3 -15.22 -0.35 -4.71
N VAL A 4 -14.27 -1.18 -5.10
CA VAL A 4 -12.94 -1.27 -4.50
C VAL A 4 -11.89 -0.90 -5.55
N VAL A 5 -10.96 -0.01 -5.19
CA VAL A 5 -9.83 0.32 -6.05
C VAL A 5 -8.52 -0.06 -5.39
N ILE A 6 -7.60 -0.63 -6.18
CA ILE A 6 -6.23 -0.88 -5.76
C ILE A 6 -5.25 0.00 -6.53
N PHE A 7 -4.42 0.73 -5.81
CA PHE A 7 -3.26 1.42 -6.39
C PHE A 7 -2.14 0.42 -6.60
N ALA A 8 -1.96 0.00 -7.86
CA ALA A 8 -0.93 -0.98 -8.23
C ALA A 8 0.47 -0.42 -7.93
N PRO A 9 1.31 -1.18 -7.21
CA PRO A 9 2.61 -0.68 -6.77
C PRO A 9 3.62 -0.51 -7.90
N SER A 10 3.46 -1.25 -9.00
CA SER A 10 4.30 -1.09 -10.20
C SER A 10 3.55 -1.54 -11.45
N PRO A 11 3.94 -1.04 -12.65
CA PRO A 11 3.35 -1.47 -13.92
C PRO A 11 3.41 -2.98 -14.15
N ASP A 12 4.51 -3.62 -13.74
CA ASP A 12 4.75 -5.05 -13.93
C ASP A 12 3.76 -5.93 -13.18
N GLN A 13 3.20 -5.42 -12.09
CA GLN A 13 2.22 -6.12 -11.28
C GLN A 13 0.77 -5.95 -11.75
N LEU A 14 0.51 -5.02 -12.67
CA LEU A 14 -0.84 -4.74 -13.16
C LEU A 14 -1.52 -5.96 -13.77
N GLY A 15 -0.78 -6.74 -14.56
CA GLY A 15 -1.32 -7.97 -15.18
C GLY A 15 -1.76 -8.99 -14.13
N TYR A 16 -0.88 -9.31 -13.20
CA TYR A 16 -1.17 -10.24 -12.10
C TYR A 16 -2.32 -9.75 -11.22
N ILE A 17 -2.31 -8.47 -10.83
CA ILE A 17 -3.38 -7.85 -10.04
C ILE A 17 -4.70 -7.94 -10.81
N GLY A 18 -4.72 -7.58 -12.09
CA GLY A 18 -5.91 -7.65 -12.92
C GLY A 18 -6.51 -9.05 -13.03
N ASP A 19 -5.67 -10.07 -13.16
CA ASP A 19 -6.10 -11.47 -13.19
C ASP A 19 -6.68 -11.94 -11.85
N LEU A 20 -6.05 -11.55 -10.75
CA LEU A 20 -6.52 -11.84 -9.41
C LEU A 20 -7.86 -11.16 -9.12
N LEU A 21 -7.97 -9.86 -9.43
CA LEU A 21 -9.18 -9.09 -9.21
C LEU A 21 -10.36 -9.59 -10.04
N ARG A 22 -10.13 -10.01 -11.30
CA ARG A 22 -11.18 -10.61 -12.15
C ARG A 22 -11.76 -11.88 -11.55
N ARG A 23 -10.94 -12.69 -10.88
CA ARG A 23 -11.39 -13.92 -10.18
C ARG A 23 -12.19 -13.62 -8.92
N LEU A 24 -11.94 -12.48 -8.27
CA LEU A 24 -12.58 -12.10 -7.02
C LEU A 24 -13.80 -11.20 -7.18
N GLN A 25 -14.09 -10.73 -8.40
CA GLN A 25 -15.29 -9.95 -8.67
C GLN A 25 -16.56 -10.77 -8.43
N THR A 26 -17.57 -10.13 -7.85
CA THR A 26 -18.90 -10.70 -7.60
C THR A 26 -19.95 -9.66 -7.96
N ASP A 27 -21.23 -10.07 -7.95
CA ASP A 27 -22.35 -9.12 -8.13
C ASP A 27 -22.42 -8.06 -7.02
N GLU A 28 -21.79 -8.30 -5.89
CA GLU A 28 -21.78 -7.41 -4.74
C GLU A 28 -20.54 -6.50 -4.67
N VAL A 29 -19.41 -6.93 -5.21
CA VAL A 29 -18.11 -6.22 -5.11
C VAL A 29 -17.44 -6.11 -6.47
N ARG A 30 -17.16 -4.89 -6.90
CA ARG A 30 -16.41 -4.57 -8.11
C ARG A 30 -15.02 -4.07 -7.78
N PHE A 31 -14.01 -4.60 -8.46
CA PHE A 31 -12.63 -4.19 -8.32
C PHE A 31 -12.12 -3.44 -9.54
N GLU A 32 -11.32 -2.42 -9.29
CA GLU A 32 -10.52 -1.72 -10.28
C GLU A 32 -9.07 -1.61 -9.83
N SER A 33 -8.12 -1.64 -10.77
CA SER A 33 -6.71 -1.36 -10.51
C SER A 33 -6.28 -0.09 -11.24
N ILE A 34 -5.62 0.80 -10.50
CA ILE A 34 -5.07 2.04 -11.04
C ILE A 34 -3.57 2.04 -10.82
N HIS A 35 -2.80 2.24 -11.88
CA HIS A 35 -1.38 2.55 -11.77
C HIS A 35 -1.20 4.05 -11.91
N HIS A 36 -0.98 4.71 -10.79
CA HIS A 36 -0.69 6.14 -10.82
C HIS A 36 0.00 6.61 -9.54
N PHE A 37 0.98 7.49 -9.71
CA PHE A 37 1.64 8.21 -8.64
C PHE A 37 1.23 9.67 -8.69
N GLY A 38 0.43 10.09 -7.70
CA GLY A 38 0.42 11.48 -7.25
C GLY A 38 -0.22 12.55 -8.13
N SER A 39 -1.02 12.24 -9.17
CA SER A 39 -1.73 13.35 -9.84
C SER A 39 -3.01 13.71 -9.09
N PRO A 40 -3.24 15.02 -8.84
CA PRO A 40 -4.45 15.52 -8.20
C PRO A 40 -5.75 15.11 -8.92
N GLU A 41 -5.68 14.86 -10.22
CA GLU A 41 -6.84 14.50 -11.04
C GLU A 41 -7.46 13.16 -10.65
N ILE A 42 -6.64 12.17 -10.28
CA ILE A 42 -7.16 10.88 -9.80
C ILE A 42 -7.84 11.02 -8.44
N LEU A 43 -7.39 11.92 -7.60
CA LEU A 43 -7.99 12.15 -6.29
C LEU A 43 -9.47 12.53 -6.41
N ASN A 44 -9.87 13.27 -7.45
CA ASN A 44 -11.26 13.65 -7.68
C ASN A 44 -12.17 12.46 -8.04
N HIS A 45 -11.61 11.39 -8.63
CA HIS A 45 -12.36 10.19 -9.00
C HIS A 45 -12.50 9.17 -7.86
N LEU A 46 -11.76 9.32 -6.76
CA LEU A 46 -11.82 8.39 -5.62
C LEU A 46 -13.15 8.41 -4.85
N ASN A 47 -13.98 9.42 -5.05
CA ASN A 47 -15.30 9.49 -4.43
C ASN A 47 -16.23 8.35 -4.84
N HIS A 48 -16.01 7.73 -6.01
CA HIS A 48 -16.81 6.60 -6.50
C HIS A 48 -16.45 5.26 -5.85
N TYR A 49 -15.32 5.17 -5.17
CA TYR A 49 -14.89 3.94 -4.51
C TYR A 49 -15.23 3.96 -3.02
N ASP A 50 -15.68 2.83 -2.53
CA ASP A 50 -16.05 2.62 -1.14
C ASP A 50 -14.86 2.18 -0.30
N VAL A 51 -13.98 1.37 -0.89
CA VAL A 51 -12.74 0.89 -0.28
C VAL A 51 -11.57 1.16 -1.21
N ILE A 52 -10.48 1.63 -0.66
CA ILE A 52 -9.24 1.93 -1.39
C ILE A 52 -8.12 1.07 -0.82
N ILE A 53 -7.37 0.37 -1.67
CA ILE A 53 -6.15 -0.34 -1.28
C ILE A 53 -4.96 0.48 -1.77
N ALA A 54 -4.12 0.94 -0.86
CA ALA A 54 -2.97 1.77 -1.19
C ALA A 54 -1.76 1.44 -0.31
N ARG A 55 -0.57 1.87 -0.71
CA ARG A 55 0.64 1.63 0.07
C ARG A 55 1.52 2.87 0.25
N GLY A 56 2.40 2.78 1.25
CA GLY A 56 3.47 3.74 1.49
C GLY A 56 2.98 5.18 1.58
N ILE A 57 3.62 6.08 0.85
CA ILE A 57 3.30 7.51 0.81
C ILE A 57 1.87 7.74 0.31
N THR A 58 1.44 7.02 -0.73
CA THR A 58 0.07 7.12 -1.28
C THR A 58 -0.97 6.77 -0.22
N TYR A 59 -0.78 5.69 0.54
CA TYR A 59 -1.67 5.32 1.63
C TYR A 59 -1.80 6.45 2.67
N ARG A 60 -0.67 6.98 3.14
CA ARG A 60 -0.66 8.05 4.16
C ARG A 60 -1.32 9.34 3.65
N MET A 61 -1.02 9.74 2.42
CA MET A 61 -1.63 10.89 1.78
C MET A 61 -3.16 10.74 1.69
N LEU A 62 -3.64 9.58 1.27
CA LEU A 62 -5.07 9.29 1.16
C LEU A 62 -5.77 9.28 2.51
N CYS A 63 -5.16 8.72 3.56
CA CYS A 63 -5.71 8.77 4.92
C CYS A 63 -5.87 10.21 5.42
N GLY A 64 -4.92 11.09 5.09
CA GLY A 64 -5.01 12.52 5.45
C GLY A 64 -6.08 13.27 4.66
N LEU A 65 -6.22 13.00 3.37
CA LEU A 65 -7.17 13.68 2.49
C LEU A 65 -8.61 13.16 2.64
N TYR A 66 -8.79 11.89 2.99
CA TYR A 66 -10.09 11.23 3.05
C TYR A 66 -10.30 10.49 4.39
N PRO A 67 -10.38 11.20 5.53
CA PRO A 67 -10.46 10.56 6.86
C PRO A 67 -11.73 9.73 7.07
N GLY A 68 -12.75 9.91 6.23
CA GLY A 68 -14.01 9.12 6.26
C GLY A 68 -14.04 7.94 5.28
N LYS A 69 -12.99 7.69 4.50
CA LYS A 69 -12.91 6.57 3.57
C LYS A 69 -12.27 5.35 4.21
N HIS A 70 -12.71 4.17 3.78
CA HIS A 70 -12.05 2.91 4.14
C HIS A 70 -10.82 2.71 3.27
N ILE A 71 -9.65 2.85 3.86
CA ILE A 71 -8.37 2.72 3.15
C ILE A 71 -7.60 1.57 3.78
N THR A 72 -7.43 0.48 3.02
CA THR A 72 -6.65 -0.69 3.42
C THR A 72 -5.18 -0.48 3.09
N HIS A 73 -4.30 -0.73 4.04
CA HIS A 73 -2.87 -0.59 3.86
C HIS A 73 -2.26 -1.82 3.18
N LEU A 74 -1.75 -1.64 1.98
CA LEU A 74 -0.89 -2.63 1.32
C LEU A 74 0.56 -2.44 1.78
N GLY A 75 0.86 -2.87 3.01
CA GLY A 75 2.20 -2.79 3.60
C GLY A 75 3.15 -3.88 3.09
N PHE A 76 4.44 -3.69 3.32
CA PHE A 76 5.41 -4.78 3.20
C PHE A 76 5.30 -5.71 4.41
N ASP A 77 5.40 -7.00 4.20
CA ASP A 77 5.63 -7.92 5.32
C ASP A 77 7.13 -8.18 5.55
N GLY A 78 7.45 -8.84 6.66
CA GLY A 78 8.85 -9.11 7.01
C GLY A 78 9.59 -9.95 5.97
N THR A 79 8.88 -10.80 5.22
CA THR A 79 9.49 -11.63 4.18
C THR A 79 9.71 -10.87 2.89
N ASP A 80 8.87 -9.87 2.56
CA ASP A 80 9.11 -8.97 1.43
C ASP A 80 10.42 -8.19 1.66
N ILE A 81 10.58 -7.65 2.88
CA ILE A 81 11.78 -6.89 3.28
C ILE A 81 13.02 -7.79 3.28
N LEU A 82 12.93 -8.97 3.87
CA LEU A 82 14.07 -9.92 3.91
C LEU A 82 14.49 -10.34 2.51
N SER A 83 13.55 -10.64 1.62
CA SER A 83 13.86 -11.00 0.23
C SER A 83 14.62 -9.89 -0.49
N ALA A 84 14.18 -8.64 -0.34
CA ALA A 84 14.85 -7.49 -0.94
C ALA A 84 16.24 -7.23 -0.35
N LEU A 85 16.42 -7.44 0.96
CA LEU A 85 17.73 -7.35 1.61
C LEU A 85 18.71 -8.40 1.08
N LEU A 86 18.26 -9.65 0.91
CA LEU A 86 19.08 -10.72 0.36
C LEU A 86 19.45 -10.44 -1.10
N GLU A 87 18.51 -9.97 -1.90
CA GLU A 87 18.76 -9.54 -3.28
C GLU A 87 19.76 -8.38 -3.34
N CYS A 88 19.61 -7.37 -2.48
CA CYS A 88 20.55 -6.25 -2.38
C CYS A 88 21.97 -6.73 -2.07
N ARG A 89 22.08 -7.66 -1.11
CA ARG A 89 23.37 -8.26 -0.75
C ARG A 89 24.00 -9.02 -1.92
N GLU A 90 23.21 -9.78 -2.67
CA GLU A 90 23.70 -10.57 -3.81
C GLU A 90 24.09 -9.69 -5.00
N SER A 91 23.37 -8.60 -5.23
CA SER A 91 23.59 -7.73 -6.38
C SER A 91 24.74 -6.73 -6.19
N PHE A 92 24.89 -6.18 -4.97
CA PHE A 92 25.83 -5.07 -4.71
C PHE A 92 26.93 -5.42 -3.71
N HIS A 93 26.79 -6.51 -2.96
CA HIS A 93 27.71 -6.93 -1.89
C HIS A 93 28.04 -5.82 -0.85
N PRO A 94 27.05 -5.02 -0.43
CA PRO A 94 27.29 -3.87 0.42
C PRO A 94 27.59 -4.30 1.86
N LYS A 95 28.46 -3.52 2.54
CA LYS A 95 28.71 -3.66 3.98
C LYS A 95 27.71 -2.84 4.81
N LYS A 96 27.11 -1.81 4.20
CA LYS A 96 26.16 -0.90 4.83
C LYS A 96 24.94 -0.71 3.93
N ILE A 97 23.75 -0.99 4.45
CA ILE A 97 22.48 -0.88 3.72
C ILE A 97 21.54 0.07 4.46
N GLY A 98 21.05 1.08 3.76
CA GLY A 98 19.95 1.93 4.21
C GLY A 98 18.60 1.28 3.92
N LEU A 99 17.79 1.10 4.95
CA LEU A 99 16.38 0.74 4.79
C LEU A 99 15.53 2.01 4.80
N CYS A 100 15.03 2.43 3.63
CA CYS A 100 14.26 3.67 3.49
C CYS A 100 12.77 3.35 3.33
N LEU A 101 12.07 3.23 4.45
CA LEU A 101 10.63 2.92 4.51
C LEU A 101 10.04 3.26 5.87
N HIS A 102 8.71 3.30 5.93
CA HIS A 102 7.98 3.33 7.20
C HIS A 102 7.44 1.93 7.50
N HIS A 103 7.81 1.38 8.65
CA HIS A 103 7.33 0.08 9.09
C HIS A 103 7.43 -0.02 10.62
N ASP A 104 6.27 -0.15 11.26
CA ASP A 104 6.19 -0.36 12.70
C ASP A 104 6.82 -1.70 13.09
N GLY A 105 7.61 -1.69 14.13
CA GLY A 105 8.29 -2.88 14.65
C GLY A 105 9.58 -3.28 13.94
N LEU A 106 9.92 -2.73 12.77
CA LEU A 106 11.17 -3.07 12.07
C LEU A 106 12.42 -2.76 12.90
N LYS A 107 12.39 -1.68 13.68
CA LYS A 107 13.50 -1.29 14.58
C LYS A 107 13.89 -2.41 15.57
N ALA A 108 12.91 -3.18 16.04
CA ALA A 108 13.16 -4.25 17.00
C ALA A 108 13.89 -5.46 16.39
N VAL A 109 13.74 -5.71 15.09
CA VAL A 109 14.32 -6.87 14.40
C VAL A 109 15.58 -6.53 13.58
N LEU A 110 15.93 -5.24 13.47
CA LEU A 110 17.12 -4.78 12.71
C LEU A 110 18.41 -5.52 13.08
N PRO A 111 18.73 -5.75 14.38
CA PRO A 111 19.98 -6.46 14.73
C PRO A 111 20.03 -7.86 14.13
N GLY A 112 18.94 -8.64 14.23
CA GLY A 112 18.87 -9.98 13.64
C GLY A 112 18.94 -9.96 12.10
N LEU A 113 18.31 -8.97 11.45
CA LEU A 113 18.42 -8.79 10.00
C LEU A 113 19.85 -8.42 9.57
N SER A 114 20.54 -7.58 10.35
CA SER A 114 21.96 -7.24 10.11
C SER A 114 22.85 -8.47 10.14
N GLU A 115 22.65 -9.35 11.11
CA GLU A 115 23.41 -10.63 11.21
C GLU A 115 23.13 -11.53 10.00
N LEU A 116 21.86 -11.70 9.62
CA LEU A 116 21.44 -12.51 8.47
C LEU A 116 22.02 -11.98 7.15
N CYS A 117 22.01 -10.67 6.97
CA CYS A 117 22.53 -10.02 5.77
C CYS A 117 24.03 -9.84 5.78
N ARG A 118 24.70 -10.03 6.93
CA ARG A 118 26.14 -9.74 7.14
C ARG A 118 26.48 -8.31 6.70
N ALA A 119 25.62 -7.37 7.00
CA ALA A 119 25.75 -5.95 6.68
C ALA A 119 25.20 -5.09 7.81
N GLU A 120 25.76 -3.92 8.00
CA GLU A 120 25.19 -2.90 8.90
C GLU A 120 23.90 -2.38 8.28
N LEU A 121 22.78 -2.50 9.00
CA LEU A 121 21.48 -1.97 8.57
C LEU A 121 21.11 -0.73 9.37
N LYS A 122 20.67 0.32 8.68
CA LYS A 122 20.13 1.51 9.30
C LYS A 122 18.79 1.88 8.69
N LEU A 123 17.78 2.11 9.55
CA LEU A 123 16.45 2.51 9.13
C LEU A 123 16.36 4.03 8.99
N TYR A 124 15.86 4.48 7.86
CA TYR A 124 15.49 5.86 7.54
C TYR A 124 13.99 5.92 7.30
N GLU A 125 13.29 6.67 8.13
CA GLU A 125 11.84 6.74 8.07
C GLU A 125 11.38 7.59 6.89
N VAL A 126 10.46 7.06 6.08
CA VAL A 126 9.91 7.71 4.89
C VAL A 126 8.40 7.82 5.07
N LEU A 127 7.92 9.06 5.23
CA LEU A 127 6.52 9.36 5.51
C LEU A 127 5.81 10.04 4.33
N ASP A 128 6.57 10.80 3.54
CA ASP A 128 6.11 11.59 2.40
C ASP A 128 7.23 11.72 1.37
N GLU A 129 6.99 12.48 0.32
CA GLU A 129 7.96 12.67 -0.76
C GLU A 129 9.21 13.42 -0.30
N GLN A 130 9.07 14.44 0.55
CA GLN A 130 10.22 15.20 1.06
C GLN A 130 11.12 14.30 1.91
N SER A 131 10.56 13.55 2.84
CA SER A 131 11.31 12.61 3.68
C SER A 131 11.97 11.49 2.86
N ALA A 132 11.44 11.16 1.67
CA ALA A 132 12.09 10.21 0.75
C ALA A 132 13.41 10.79 0.19
N TYR A 133 13.42 12.05 -0.25
CA TYR A 133 14.65 12.75 -0.67
C TYR A 133 15.64 12.88 0.50
N ASP A 134 15.15 13.31 1.66
CA ASP A 134 15.98 13.48 2.86
C ASP A 134 16.63 12.15 3.30
N ALA A 135 15.91 11.03 3.17
CA ALA A 135 16.40 9.69 3.47
C ALA A 135 17.55 9.26 2.55
N VAL A 136 17.44 9.52 1.23
CA VAL A 136 18.51 9.21 0.27
C VAL A 136 19.76 10.04 0.56
N GLU A 137 19.61 11.32 0.82
CA GLU A 137 20.72 12.20 1.20
C GLU A 137 21.35 11.81 2.55
N ALA A 138 20.53 11.40 3.52
CA ALA A 138 21.03 10.88 4.79
C ALA A 138 21.81 9.57 4.61
N CYS A 139 21.32 8.65 3.76
CA CYS A 139 22.05 7.42 3.41
C CYS A 139 23.44 7.75 2.82
N ARG A 140 23.51 8.71 1.90
CA ARG A 140 24.75 9.14 1.28
C ARG A 140 25.73 9.70 2.32
N ARG A 141 25.25 10.61 3.18
CA ARG A 141 26.04 11.23 4.24
C ARG A 141 26.55 10.23 5.27
N ASP A 142 25.75 9.21 5.59
CA ASP A 142 26.09 8.16 6.55
C ASP A 142 26.97 7.05 5.95
N GLY A 143 27.30 7.16 4.65
CA GLY A 143 28.14 6.20 3.95
C GLY A 143 27.47 4.85 3.71
N MET A 144 26.14 4.85 3.54
CA MET A 144 25.43 3.65 3.07
C MET A 144 25.87 3.35 1.64
N GLU A 145 26.08 2.07 1.34
CA GLU A 145 26.58 1.60 0.04
C GLU A 145 25.45 1.19 -0.90
N ALA A 146 24.31 0.82 -0.33
CA ALA A 146 23.08 0.52 -1.07
C ALA A 146 21.84 0.87 -0.24
N ILE A 147 20.70 1.00 -0.91
CA ILE A 147 19.41 1.27 -0.29
C ILE A 147 18.44 0.13 -0.63
N VAL A 148 17.59 -0.25 0.33
CA VAL A 148 16.43 -1.11 0.13
C VAL A 148 15.18 -0.32 0.44
N SER A 149 14.22 -0.23 -0.52
CA SER A 149 13.09 0.70 -0.38
C SER A 149 11.90 0.38 -1.25
N GLY A 150 10.81 1.14 -1.06
CA GLY A 150 9.66 1.18 -1.95
C GLY A 150 9.86 2.10 -3.16
N GLY A 151 8.79 2.25 -3.99
CA GLY A 151 8.85 2.86 -5.31
C GLY A 151 9.38 4.29 -5.35
N THR A 152 8.91 5.18 -4.48
CA THR A 152 9.31 6.59 -4.50
C THR A 152 10.83 6.75 -4.29
N VAL A 153 11.37 6.14 -3.23
CA VAL A 153 12.80 6.19 -2.95
C VAL A 153 13.62 5.49 -4.05
N SER A 154 13.13 4.34 -4.57
CA SER A 154 13.81 3.64 -5.67
C SER A 154 13.88 4.49 -6.95
N ASN A 155 12.87 5.30 -7.25
CA ASN A 155 12.91 6.23 -8.37
C ASN A 155 13.95 7.33 -8.14
N ILE A 156 13.98 7.94 -6.95
CA ILE A 156 14.99 8.94 -6.58
C ILE A 156 16.41 8.35 -6.68
N CYS A 157 16.62 7.12 -6.17
CA CYS A 157 17.90 6.44 -6.29
C CYS A 157 18.32 6.22 -7.74
N ARG A 158 17.38 5.83 -8.61
CA ARG A 158 17.64 5.64 -10.05
C ARG A 158 18.06 6.95 -10.72
N GLU A 159 17.36 8.03 -10.43
CA GLU A 159 17.68 9.38 -10.96
C GLU A 159 19.05 9.87 -10.49
N GLN A 160 19.42 9.55 -9.25
CA GLN A 160 20.68 9.97 -8.64
C GLN A 160 21.84 8.98 -8.82
N GLY A 161 21.62 7.83 -9.47
CA GLY A 161 22.62 6.79 -9.66
C GLY A 161 23.07 6.11 -8.36
N PHE A 162 22.20 6.04 -7.34
CA PHE A 162 22.51 5.36 -6.07
C PHE A 162 22.07 3.89 -6.14
N PRO A 163 22.93 2.91 -5.72
CA PRO A 163 22.54 1.50 -5.70
C PRO A 163 21.29 1.27 -4.84
N CYS A 164 20.25 0.69 -5.44
CA CYS A 164 19.00 0.48 -4.75
C CYS A 164 18.31 -0.80 -5.19
N THR A 165 17.79 -1.56 -4.22
CA THR A 165 16.89 -2.69 -4.44
C THR A 165 15.48 -2.31 -4.07
N TYR A 166 14.56 -2.56 -5.00
CA TYR A 166 13.14 -2.34 -4.81
C TYR A 166 12.50 -3.48 -4.02
N ILE A 167 11.67 -3.17 -3.03
CA ILE A 167 10.93 -4.19 -2.29
C ILE A 167 9.68 -4.60 -3.10
N HIS A 168 9.74 -5.77 -3.71
CA HIS A 168 8.60 -6.36 -4.41
C HIS A 168 7.57 -6.88 -3.41
N ILE A 169 6.29 -6.61 -3.68
CA ILE A 169 5.18 -7.21 -2.92
C ILE A 169 4.94 -8.61 -3.48
N ARG A 170 4.98 -9.60 -2.62
CA ARG A 170 4.67 -10.97 -3.00
C ARG A 170 3.16 -11.18 -3.14
N PRO A 171 2.75 -12.17 -3.93
CA PRO A 171 1.34 -12.52 -4.11
C PRO A 171 0.58 -12.67 -2.79
N ALA A 172 1.14 -13.36 -1.81
CA ALA A 172 0.50 -13.58 -0.51
C ALA A 172 0.23 -12.30 0.27
N THR A 173 1.14 -11.31 0.21
CA THR A 173 0.94 -10.00 0.85
C THR A 173 -0.19 -9.22 0.17
N LEU A 174 -0.26 -9.29 -1.16
CA LEU A 174 -1.32 -8.67 -1.94
C LEU A 174 -2.68 -9.32 -1.68
N GLU A 175 -2.74 -10.66 -1.71
CA GLU A 175 -3.96 -11.43 -1.44
C GLU A 175 -4.55 -11.10 -0.07
N ARG A 176 -3.71 -11.02 0.95
CA ARG A 176 -4.14 -10.63 2.31
C ARG A 176 -4.76 -9.23 2.34
N ALA A 177 -4.16 -8.24 1.68
CA ALA A 177 -4.71 -6.89 1.62
C ALA A 177 -6.04 -6.85 0.86
N ILE A 178 -6.18 -7.64 -0.19
CA ILE A 178 -7.44 -7.77 -0.93
C ILE A 178 -8.52 -8.46 -0.08
N GLU A 179 -8.18 -9.50 0.66
CA GLU A 179 -9.12 -10.17 1.58
C GLU A 179 -9.61 -9.21 2.68
N GLU A 180 -8.73 -8.40 3.25
CA GLU A 180 -9.10 -7.36 4.21
C GLU A 180 -10.07 -6.34 3.60
N ALA A 181 -9.78 -5.86 2.39
CA ALA A 181 -10.64 -4.95 1.66
C ALA A 181 -12.00 -5.58 1.32
N LEU A 182 -12.04 -6.87 0.95
CA LEU A 182 -13.27 -7.64 0.72
C LEU A 182 -14.12 -7.74 1.98
N ASN A 183 -13.51 -8.03 3.12
CA ASN A 183 -14.22 -8.10 4.39
C ASN A 183 -14.83 -6.73 4.75
N THR A 184 -14.09 -5.64 4.56
CA THR A 184 -14.59 -4.28 4.72
C THR A 184 -15.75 -4.00 3.77
N ALA A 185 -15.64 -4.37 2.49
CA ALA A 185 -16.68 -4.19 1.50
C ALA A 185 -17.97 -4.94 1.86
N ARG A 186 -17.88 -6.16 2.39
CA ARG A 186 -19.02 -6.93 2.88
C ARG A 186 -19.73 -6.25 4.05
N VAL A 187 -18.98 -5.70 5.00
CA VAL A 187 -19.57 -4.94 6.12
C VAL A 187 -20.31 -3.71 5.60
N ILE A 188 -19.71 -2.93 4.70
CA ILE A 188 -20.35 -1.76 4.08
C ILE A 188 -21.66 -2.16 3.38
N ASN A 189 -21.64 -3.24 2.59
CA ASN A 189 -22.83 -3.71 1.87
C ASN A 189 -23.95 -4.14 2.82
N THR A 190 -23.59 -4.84 3.89
CA THR A 190 -24.54 -5.25 4.93
C THR A 190 -25.20 -4.06 5.61
N GLU A 191 -24.42 -3.04 5.99
CA GLU A 191 -24.93 -1.83 6.64
C GLU A 191 -25.83 -1.01 5.69
N ARG A 192 -25.48 -0.90 4.42
CA ARG A 192 -26.33 -0.27 3.39
C ARG A 192 -27.67 -1.01 3.23
N THR A 193 -27.64 -2.33 3.21
CA THR A 193 -28.84 -3.15 3.09
C THR A 193 -29.76 -2.96 4.29
N LYS A 194 -29.23 -2.98 5.52
CA LYS A 194 -30.00 -2.72 6.75
C LYS A 194 -30.63 -1.33 6.72
N THR A 195 -29.86 -0.30 6.36
CA THR A 195 -30.34 1.09 6.28
C THR A 195 -31.48 1.23 5.26
N ASN A 196 -31.36 0.58 4.10
CA ASN A 196 -32.39 0.60 3.07
C ASN A 196 -33.69 -0.09 3.55
N ILE A 197 -33.58 -1.23 4.24
CA ILE A 197 -34.73 -1.93 4.81
C ILE A 197 -35.46 -1.05 5.84
N ILE A 198 -34.71 -0.40 6.74
CA ILE A 198 -35.28 0.50 7.74
C ILE A 198 -36.00 1.66 7.07
N ARG A 199 -35.39 2.29 6.06
CA ARG A 199 -35.98 3.40 5.31
C ARG A 199 -37.29 2.96 4.60
N MET A 200 -37.26 1.81 3.90
CA MET A 200 -38.47 1.26 3.26
C MET A 200 -39.59 0.97 4.25
N ASN A 201 -39.28 0.48 5.44
CA ASN A 201 -40.29 0.23 6.47
C ASN A 201 -40.88 1.51 7.05
N LEU A 202 -40.05 2.58 7.20
CA LEU A 202 -40.54 3.89 7.64
C LEU A 202 -41.44 4.53 6.58
N ASP A 203 -41.04 4.55 5.31
CA ASP A 203 -41.81 5.12 4.23
C ASP A 203 -43.19 4.41 4.08
N ASN A 204 -43.23 3.07 4.20
CA ASN A 204 -44.48 2.30 4.18
C ASN A 204 -45.37 2.52 5.42
N SER A 205 -44.80 2.91 6.58
CA SER A 205 -45.58 3.19 7.78
C SER A 205 -46.24 4.58 7.74
N ASP A 206 -45.59 5.55 7.09
CA ASP A 206 -46.14 6.90 6.91
C ASP A 206 -47.32 6.89 5.93
N ASP A 207 -47.28 6.05 4.86
CA ASP A 207 -48.42 5.86 3.95
C ASP A 207 -49.64 5.18 4.61
N ALA A 208 -49.40 4.35 5.64
CA ALA A 208 -50.48 3.68 6.38
C ALA A 208 -51.22 4.59 7.40
N VAL A 209 -50.63 5.74 7.75
CA VAL A 209 -51.22 6.69 8.70
C VAL A 209 -52.07 7.75 8.00
N LEU A 210 -51.98 7.88 6.67
CA LEU A 210 -52.70 8.83 5.84
C LEU A 210 -53.92 8.22 5.11
N ALA A 211 -54.24 6.95 5.30
CA ALA A 211 -55.38 6.24 4.78
C ALA A 211 -56.43 5.98 5.86
#